data_05ea8043ee6bf7e911a35a7953fe0acb
#
_entry.id   05ea8043ee6bf7e911a35a7953fe0acb
#
_cell.length_a   1.000
_cell.length_b   1.000
_cell.length_c   1.000
_cell.angle_alpha   90.00
_cell.angle_beta   90.00
_cell.angle_gamma   90.00
#
_symmetry.space_group_name_H-M   'P 1'
#
loop_
_entity.id
_entity.type
_entity.pdbx_description
1 polymer ?
#
loop_
_entity_poly.entity_id
_entity_poly.type
_entity_poly.pdbx_seq_one_letter_code
_entity_poly.pdbx_strand_id
1 'polypeptide(L)'
;PTKAKAGGAYINSFLATSDAVRNGYDEALMMDDQGNVVEAAVANVLVVYRGRLLIPDTGAAALEGITIRTVVELLEHAGHTVERERIDRSMIFSADELLVTGTAMKVVYAESLDGKPIGTPNYSEKPKAGKFCKFLQEEFEKVINGDHEKSKDWLEVF
;
A
#
# COMPACT_ATOMS: atom_id res chain seq x y z
N PRO A 1 -1.07 8.55 -20.23
CA PRO A 1 -0.35 8.97 -19.02
C PRO A 1 -0.79 8.10 -17.83
N THR A 2 0.16 7.48 -17.12
CA THR A 2 -0.10 6.59 -15.98
C THR A 2 -0.78 7.31 -14.81
N LYS A 3 -0.53 8.61 -14.65
CA LYS A 3 -1.20 9.47 -13.66
C LYS A 3 -2.66 9.78 -13.99
N ALA A 4 -3.12 9.50 -15.21
CA ALA A 4 -4.52 9.60 -15.56
C ALA A 4 -5.21 8.25 -15.29
N LYS A 5 -6.27 8.26 -14.49
CA LYS A 5 -7.08 7.05 -14.18
C LYS A 5 -7.90 6.63 -15.41
N ALA A 6 -7.22 6.36 -16.53
CA ALA A 6 -7.84 6.00 -17.80
C ALA A 6 -8.06 4.48 -17.89
N GLY A 7 -9.26 4.06 -18.31
CA GLY A 7 -9.62 2.63 -18.36
C GLY A 7 -8.65 1.77 -19.19
N GLY A 8 -8.09 2.30 -20.28
CA GLY A 8 -7.10 1.60 -21.10
C GLY A 8 -5.79 1.25 -20.37
N ALA A 9 -5.41 2.01 -19.34
CA ALA A 9 -4.22 1.72 -18.55
C ALA A 9 -4.39 0.48 -17.64
N TYR A 10 -5.63 0.08 -17.37
CA TYR A 10 -5.93 -1.06 -16.48
C TYR A 10 -5.88 -2.44 -17.13
N ILE A 11 -5.63 -2.52 -18.43
CA ILE A 11 -5.54 -3.82 -19.14
C ILE A 11 -4.41 -4.67 -18.53
N ASN A 12 -3.25 -4.08 -18.30
CA ASN A 12 -2.11 -4.76 -17.67
C ASN A 12 -2.43 -5.17 -16.22
N SER A 13 -3.04 -4.29 -15.45
CA SER A 13 -3.49 -4.57 -14.08
C SER A 13 -4.50 -5.72 -14.04
N PHE A 14 -5.46 -5.74 -14.97
CA PHE A 14 -6.44 -6.82 -15.09
C PHE A 14 -5.79 -8.18 -15.40
N LEU A 15 -4.81 -8.21 -16.30
CA LEU A 15 -4.07 -9.44 -16.61
C LEU A 15 -3.29 -9.93 -15.39
N ALA A 16 -2.60 -9.03 -14.69
CA ALA A 16 -1.84 -9.35 -13.49
C ALA A 16 -2.73 -9.88 -12.37
N THR A 17 -3.86 -9.20 -12.08
CA THR A 17 -4.84 -9.68 -11.09
C THR A 17 -5.44 -11.03 -11.48
N SER A 18 -5.76 -11.22 -12.77
CA SER A 18 -6.30 -12.48 -13.25
C SER A 18 -5.32 -13.65 -13.07
N ASP A 19 -4.03 -13.40 -13.28
CA ASP A 19 -2.99 -14.39 -13.04
C ASP A 19 -2.80 -14.67 -11.55
N ALA A 20 -2.74 -13.62 -10.72
CA ALA A 20 -2.66 -13.73 -9.26
C ALA A 20 -3.81 -14.58 -8.70
N VAL A 21 -5.06 -14.29 -9.08
CA VAL A 21 -6.23 -15.03 -8.62
C VAL A 21 -6.19 -16.51 -9.05
N ARG A 22 -5.75 -16.81 -10.27
CA ARG A 22 -5.57 -18.21 -10.72
C ARG A 22 -4.55 -18.98 -9.91
N ASN A 23 -3.56 -18.27 -9.35
CA ASN A 23 -2.52 -18.84 -8.51
C ASN A 23 -2.85 -18.78 -7.00
N GLY A 24 -4.09 -18.38 -6.63
CA GLY A 24 -4.56 -18.39 -5.25
C GLY A 24 -4.18 -17.16 -4.42
N TYR A 25 -3.85 -16.05 -5.07
CA TYR A 25 -3.56 -14.77 -4.43
C TYR A 25 -4.72 -13.78 -4.59
N ASP A 26 -4.82 -12.81 -3.69
CA ASP A 26 -5.88 -11.80 -3.70
C ASP A 26 -5.52 -10.60 -4.58
N GLU A 27 -4.22 -10.31 -4.76
CA GLU A 27 -3.74 -9.12 -5.45
C GLU A 27 -2.39 -9.39 -6.14
N ALA A 28 -2.06 -8.58 -7.14
CA ALA A 28 -0.77 -8.61 -7.83
C ALA A 28 0.07 -7.39 -7.48
N LEU A 29 1.36 -7.61 -7.21
CA LEU A 29 2.34 -6.55 -7.05
C LEU A 29 2.97 -6.23 -8.41
N MET A 30 2.85 -4.97 -8.84
CA MET A 30 3.36 -4.50 -10.13
C MET A 30 4.79 -3.99 -9.99
N MET A 31 5.61 -4.29 -10.97
CA MET A 31 7.00 -3.83 -11.03
C MET A 31 7.30 -3.10 -12.33
N ASP A 32 8.33 -2.25 -12.29
CA ASP A 32 8.89 -1.64 -13.50
C ASP A 32 9.81 -2.64 -14.26
N ASP A 33 10.34 -2.20 -15.38
CA ASP A 33 11.27 -2.97 -16.23
C ASP A 33 12.65 -3.22 -15.57
N GLN A 34 12.93 -2.53 -14.47
CA GLN A 34 14.15 -2.70 -13.66
C GLN A 34 13.93 -3.64 -12.45
N GLY A 35 12.70 -4.11 -12.25
CA GLY A 35 12.33 -4.99 -11.13
C GLY A 35 12.03 -4.26 -9.82
N ASN A 36 11.82 -2.92 -9.87
CA ASN A 36 11.39 -2.18 -8.70
C ASN A 36 9.85 -2.24 -8.56
N VAL A 37 9.39 -2.30 -7.34
CA VAL A 37 7.97 -2.24 -6.99
C VAL A 37 7.41 -0.86 -7.34
N VAL A 38 6.28 -0.86 -8.03
CA VAL A 38 5.58 0.36 -8.45
C VAL A 38 4.32 0.57 -7.60
N GLU A 39 3.39 -0.36 -7.64
CA GLU A 39 2.12 -0.33 -6.94
C GLU A 39 1.50 -1.74 -6.94
N ALA A 40 0.35 -1.95 -6.35
CA ALA A 40 -0.47 -3.12 -6.59
C ALA A 40 -1.32 -2.91 -7.86
N ALA A 41 -1.93 -3.94 -8.41
CA ALA A 41 -2.65 -3.84 -9.69
C ALA A 41 -3.78 -2.79 -9.67
N VAL A 42 -4.45 -2.60 -8.53
CA VAL A 42 -5.53 -1.60 -8.38
C VAL A 42 -5.37 -0.72 -7.14
N ALA A 43 -4.20 -0.72 -6.51
CA ALA A 43 -3.94 -0.04 -5.25
C ALA A 43 -2.47 0.41 -5.14
N ASN A 44 -2.20 1.34 -4.23
CA ASN A 44 -0.84 1.73 -3.91
C ASN A 44 -0.27 0.90 -2.75
N VAL A 45 1.03 0.95 -2.56
CA VAL A 45 1.71 0.22 -1.48
C VAL A 45 2.54 1.15 -0.60
N LEU A 46 2.63 0.79 0.68
CA LEU A 46 3.55 1.33 1.66
C LEU A 46 4.28 0.18 2.33
N VAL A 47 5.58 0.30 2.45
CA VAL A 47 6.46 -0.73 3.02
C VAL A 47 7.06 -0.22 4.31
N VAL A 48 6.96 -0.99 5.37
CA VAL A 48 7.73 -0.76 6.58
C VAL A 48 8.97 -1.65 6.51
N TYR A 49 10.12 -1.04 6.45
CA TYR A 49 11.38 -1.74 6.30
C TYR A 49 12.41 -1.22 7.29
N ARG A 50 12.84 -2.08 8.23
CA ARG A 50 13.77 -1.71 9.32
C ARG A 50 13.32 -0.47 10.07
N GLY A 51 12.02 -0.38 10.34
CA GLY A 51 11.40 0.74 11.04
C GLY A 51 11.19 2.02 10.22
N ARG A 52 11.65 2.09 8.95
CA ARG A 52 11.40 3.17 8.01
C ARG A 52 10.08 2.95 7.29
N LEU A 53 9.38 4.04 6.99
CA LEU A 53 8.14 4.03 6.22
C LEU A 53 8.47 4.46 4.79
N LEU A 54 8.28 3.55 3.85
CA LEU A 54 8.70 3.72 2.46
C LEU A 54 7.50 3.62 1.53
N ILE A 55 7.42 4.55 0.57
CA ILE A 55 6.56 4.40 -0.60
C ILE A 55 7.42 4.34 -1.86
N PRO A 56 7.00 3.60 -2.90
CA PRO A 56 7.80 3.48 -4.11
C PRO A 56 8.10 4.84 -4.75
N ASP A 57 9.36 5.08 -5.09
CA ASP A 57 9.74 6.18 -5.99
C ASP A 57 9.56 5.73 -7.44
N THR A 58 8.37 5.94 -7.95
CA THR A 58 7.97 5.41 -9.26
C THR A 58 8.08 6.43 -10.38
N GLY A 59 8.51 7.64 -10.07
CA GLY A 59 8.49 8.74 -11.03
C GLY A 59 7.08 8.95 -11.60
N ALA A 60 6.86 8.56 -12.87
CA ALA A 60 5.56 8.67 -13.54
C ALA A 60 4.82 7.32 -13.66
N ALA A 61 5.34 6.22 -13.10
CA ALA A 61 4.83 4.88 -13.37
C ALA A 61 3.58 4.50 -12.57
N ALA A 62 3.41 5.03 -11.34
CA ALA A 62 2.25 4.75 -10.50
C ALA A 62 1.18 5.83 -10.55
N LEU A 63 -0.06 5.42 -10.26
CA LEU A 63 -1.15 6.35 -9.99
C LEU A 63 -0.98 6.95 -8.59
N GLU A 64 -1.00 8.28 -8.49
CA GLU A 64 -1.03 8.97 -7.19
C GLU A 64 -2.44 8.87 -6.58
N GLY A 65 -2.70 7.80 -5.85
CA GLY A 65 -3.99 7.54 -5.22
C GLY A 65 -4.31 8.53 -4.09
N ILE A 66 -5.59 8.87 -3.94
CA ILE A 66 -6.03 9.72 -2.82
C ILE A 66 -5.75 9.02 -1.49
N THR A 67 -6.04 7.72 -1.39
CA THR A 67 -5.85 6.95 -0.16
C THR A 67 -4.40 6.93 0.30
N ILE A 68 -3.43 6.72 -0.59
CA ILE A 68 -2.00 6.73 -0.18
C ILE A 68 -1.57 8.13 0.27
N ARG A 69 -2.07 9.20 -0.35
CA ARG A 69 -1.81 10.57 0.12
C ARG A 69 -2.36 10.80 1.52
N THR A 70 -3.61 10.41 1.77
CA THR A 70 -4.21 10.45 3.12
C THR A 70 -3.38 9.67 4.14
N VAL A 71 -2.94 8.46 3.78
CA VAL A 71 -2.08 7.63 4.64
C VAL A 71 -0.76 8.33 4.97
N VAL A 72 -0.10 8.94 3.98
CA VAL A 72 1.13 9.70 4.20
C VAL A 72 0.88 10.88 5.13
N GLU A 73 -0.17 11.67 4.90
CA GLU A 73 -0.50 12.83 5.73
C GLU A 73 -0.85 12.43 7.18
N LEU A 74 -1.52 11.29 7.41
CA LEU A 74 -1.79 10.77 8.75
C LEU A 74 -0.51 10.37 9.49
N LEU A 75 0.41 9.71 8.79
CA LEU A 75 1.70 9.33 9.35
C LEU A 75 2.55 10.56 9.70
N GLU A 76 2.62 11.53 8.79
CA GLU A 76 3.35 12.79 9.02
C GLU A 76 2.74 13.59 10.16
N HIS A 77 1.42 13.65 10.26
CA HIS A 77 0.72 14.29 11.36
C HIS A 77 1.04 13.64 12.71
N ALA A 78 1.22 12.31 12.73
CA ALA A 78 1.66 11.57 13.91
C ALA A 78 3.18 11.67 14.18
N GLY A 79 3.91 12.50 13.43
CA GLY A 79 5.34 12.75 13.62
C GLY A 79 6.25 11.72 12.96
N HIS A 80 5.73 10.89 12.05
CA HIS A 80 6.54 9.97 11.28
C HIS A 80 6.98 10.58 9.96
N THR A 81 8.15 10.17 9.46
CA THR A 81 8.62 10.54 8.12
C THR A 81 8.34 9.40 7.16
N VAL A 82 7.72 9.72 6.01
CA VAL A 82 7.52 8.78 4.91
C VAL A 82 8.49 9.13 3.79
N GLU A 83 9.30 8.18 3.41
CA GLU A 83 10.35 8.36 2.40
C GLU A 83 9.92 7.75 1.06
N ARG A 84 10.32 8.40 -0.04
CA ARG A 84 10.23 7.84 -1.39
C ARG A 84 11.53 7.13 -1.70
N GLU A 85 11.47 5.84 -2.01
CA GLU A 85 12.65 5.02 -2.28
C GLU A 85 12.36 3.98 -3.37
N ARG A 86 13.39 3.60 -4.12
CA ARG A 86 13.30 2.44 -5.01
C ARG A 86 13.25 1.18 -4.16
N ILE A 87 12.18 0.45 -4.29
CA ILE A 87 11.89 -0.74 -3.51
C ILE A 87 12.00 -1.95 -4.41
N ASP A 88 13.01 -2.75 -4.25
CA ASP A 88 13.12 -4.01 -4.96
C ASP A 88 12.32 -5.13 -4.25
N ARG A 89 12.07 -6.21 -4.98
CA ARG A 89 11.30 -7.36 -4.46
C ARG A 89 11.96 -7.99 -3.23
N SER A 90 13.28 -7.96 -3.09
CA SER A 90 13.98 -8.56 -1.95
C SER A 90 13.74 -7.79 -0.66
N MET A 91 13.56 -6.47 -0.75
CA MET A 91 13.18 -5.63 0.38
C MET A 91 11.80 -6.03 0.93
N ILE A 92 10.85 -6.37 0.06
CA ILE A 92 9.51 -6.80 0.49
C ILE A 92 9.58 -8.09 1.31
N PHE A 93 10.39 -9.07 0.90
CA PHE A 93 10.57 -10.31 1.66
C PHE A 93 11.20 -10.11 3.04
N SER A 94 11.88 -8.98 3.25
CA SER A 94 12.53 -8.62 4.51
C SER A 94 11.80 -7.49 5.23
N ALA A 95 10.63 -7.09 4.74
CA ALA A 95 9.85 -6.00 5.31
C ALA A 95 9.22 -6.38 6.65
N ASP A 96 9.08 -5.39 7.51
CA ASP A 96 8.35 -5.52 8.77
C ASP A 96 6.83 -5.55 8.51
N GLU A 97 6.36 -4.72 7.55
CA GLU A 97 4.96 -4.69 7.08
C GLU A 97 4.93 -4.33 5.58
N LEU A 98 4.01 -4.92 4.85
CA LEU A 98 3.58 -4.46 3.53
C LEU A 98 2.11 -4.06 3.61
N LEU A 99 1.81 -2.80 3.35
CA LEU A 99 0.45 -2.27 3.36
C LEU A 99 0.00 -1.98 1.94
N VAL A 100 -1.24 -2.34 1.66
CA VAL A 100 -1.92 -2.05 0.39
C VAL A 100 -3.04 -1.06 0.67
N THR A 101 -3.12 0.02 -0.13
CA THR A 101 -4.04 1.12 0.12
C THR A 101 -4.83 1.50 -1.12
N GLY A 102 -6.13 1.63 -0.97
CA GLY A 102 -7.03 2.00 -2.05
C GLY A 102 -8.42 2.37 -1.53
N THR A 103 -9.23 3.02 -2.35
CA THR A 103 -10.56 3.51 -1.94
C THR A 103 -11.45 2.40 -1.38
N ALA A 104 -11.49 1.24 -2.03
CA ALA A 104 -12.35 0.14 -1.62
C ALA A 104 -11.83 -0.60 -0.39
N MET A 105 -10.52 -0.82 -0.32
CA MET A 105 -9.88 -1.61 0.75
C MET A 105 -9.39 -0.75 1.92
N LYS A 106 -9.40 0.60 1.78
CA LYS A 106 -8.82 1.53 2.75
C LYS A 106 -7.34 1.22 2.98
N VAL A 107 -6.99 0.61 4.13
CA VAL A 107 -5.64 0.16 4.47
C VAL A 107 -5.70 -1.29 4.92
N VAL A 108 -5.01 -2.16 4.21
CA VAL A 108 -4.89 -3.58 4.55
C VAL A 108 -3.42 -4.00 4.57
N TYR A 109 -3.07 -4.99 5.39
CA TYR A 109 -1.74 -5.59 5.36
C TYR A 109 -1.72 -6.78 4.40
N ALA A 110 -0.59 -6.98 3.74
CA ALA A 110 -0.34 -8.19 2.97
C ALA A 110 0.29 -9.26 3.88
N GLU A 111 -0.35 -10.41 3.97
CA GLU A 111 0.14 -11.53 4.79
C GLU A 111 1.39 -12.17 4.18
N SER A 112 1.46 -12.20 2.86
CA SER A 112 2.55 -12.88 2.14
C SER A 112 2.78 -12.26 0.77
N LEU A 113 3.98 -12.50 0.24
CA LEU A 113 4.34 -12.30 -1.15
C LEU A 113 4.85 -13.64 -1.71
N ASP A 114 4.27 -14.12 -2.82
CA ASP A 114 4.62 -15.39 -3.47
C ASP A 114 4.69 -16.57 -2.47
N GLY A 115 3.69 -16.65 -1.58
CA GLY A 115 3.58 -17.69 -0.57
C GLY A 115 4.58 -17.57 0.61
N LYS A 116 5.40 -16.53 0.66
CA LYS A 116 6.33 -16.28 1.77
C LYS A 116 5.74 -15.22 2.71
N PRO A 117 5.61 -15.51 4.00
CA PRO A 117 5.03 -14.58 4.96
C PRO A 117 5.86 -13.31 5.09
N ILE A 118 5.19 -12.17 5.31
CA ILE A 118 5.81 -10.86 5.56
C ILE A 118 5.66 -10.50 7.03
N GLY A 119 6.67 -9.86 7.60
CA GLY A 119 6.64 -9.32 8.97
C GLY A 119 6.69 -10.40 10.07
N THR A 120 7.01 -11.64 9.74
CA THR A 120 7.21 -12.69 10.74
C THR A 120 8.62 -13.26 10.67
N PRO A 121 9.33 -13.34 11.80
CA PRO A 121 10.65 -13.99 11.86
C PRO A 121 10.55 -15.52 11.75
N ASN A 122 9.36 -16.07 11.93
CA ASN A 122 9.11 -17.51 11.95
C ASN A 122 8.01 -17.90 10.96
N TYR A 123 8.36 -18.67 9.96
CA TYR A 123 7.44 -19.14 8.90
C TYR A 123 6.26 -20.00 9.43
N SER A 124 6.34 -20.50 10.64
CA SER A 124 5.24 -21.26 11.27
C SER A 124 4.17 -20.37 11.92
N GLU A 125 4.44 -19.08 12.08
CA GLU A 125 3.48 -18.14 12.64
C GLU A 125 2.64 -17.52 11.53
N LYS A 126 1.34 -17.33 11.80
CA LYS A 126 0.48 -16.58 10.89
C LYS A 126 0.85 -15.10 10.96
N PRO A 127 1.07 -14.44 9.81
CA PRO A 127 1.26 -13.00 9.76
C PRO A 127 0.07 -12.27 10.40
N LYS A 128 0.36 -11.11 10.97
CA LYS A 128 -0.66 -10.25 11.59
C LYS A 128 -0.38 -8.81 11.18
N ALA A 129 -1.44 -8.01 11.17
CA ALA A 129 -1.29 -6.57 11.00
C ALA A 129 -0.30 -6.02 12.04
N GLY A 130 0.75 -5.38 11.56
CA GLY A 130 1.76 -4.74 12.39
C GLY A 130 1.25 -3.44 13.02
N LYS A 131 2.15 -2.73 13.69
CA LYS A 131 1.78 -1.52 14.43
C LYS A 131 1.31 -0.38 13.53
N PHE A 132 1.93 -0.22 12.36
CA PHE A 132 1.58 0.86 11.44
C PHE A 132 0.28 0.58 10.70
N CYS A 133 0.04 -0.66 10.32
CA CYS A 133 -1.25 -1.04 9.74
C CYS A 133 -2.40 -0.76 10.71
N LYS A 134 -2.29 -1.20 11.96
CA LYS A 134 -3.32 -0.96 12.98
C LYS A 134 -3.55 0.51 13.25
N PHE A 135 -2.46 1.27 13.45
CA PHE A 135 -2.52 2.71 13.62
C PHE A 135 -3.27 3.39 12.46
N LEU A 136 -2.89 3.07 11.22
CA LEU A 136 -3.52 3.66 10.05
C LEU A 136 -4.98 3.26 9.87
N GLN A 137 -5.34 2.02 10.20
CA GLN A 137 -6.75 1.59 10.18
C GLN A 137 -7.59 2.38 11.18
N GLU A 138 -7.09 2.59 12.39
CA GLU A 138 -7.76 3.36 13.44
C GLU A 138 -7.90 4.85 13.05
N GLU A 139 -6.81 5.48 12.60
CA GLU A 139 -6.83 6.90 12.21
C GLU A 139 -7.70 7.13 10.96
N PHE A 140 -7.64 6.24 9.99
CA PHE A 140 -8.46 6.33 8.79
C PHE A 140 -9.97 6.23 9.10
N GLU A 141 -10.36 5.34 10.02
CA GLU A 141 -11.75 5.26 10.49
C GLU A 141 -12.18 6.54 11.22
N LYS A 142 -11.33 7.11 12.07
CA LYS A 142 -11.62 8.40 12.72
C LYS A 142 -11.86 9.52 11.69
N VAL A 143 -11.03 9.55 10.63
CA VAL A 143 -11.20 10.53 9.53
C VAL A 143 -12.56 10.36 8.86
N ILE A 144 -12.92 9.15 8.47
CA ILE A 144 -14.19 8.88 7.76
C ILE A 144 -15.39 9.22 8.63
N ASN A 145 -15.31 8.97 9.93
CA ASN A 145 -16.39 9.25 10.89
C ASN A 145 -16.47 10.72 11.32
N GLY A 146 -15.50 11.54 10.92
CA GLY A 146 -15.44 12.96 11.32
C GLY A 146 -14.82 13.21 12.68
N ASP A 147 -14.24 12.20 13.31
CA ASP A 147 -13.67 12.24 14.66
C ASP A 147 -12.19 12.67 14.69
N HIS A 148 -11.54 12.75 13.52
CA HIS A 148 -10.17 13.20 13.38
C HIS A 148 -10.10 14.70 13.10
N GLU A 149 -9.09 15.41 13.61
CA GLU A 149 -8.96 16.86 13.37
C GLU A 149 -8.85 17.24 11.89
N LYS A 150 -8.21 16.38 11.07
CA LYS A 150 -8.12 16.51 9.61
C LYS A 150 -9.44 16.30 8.88
N SER A 151 -10.46 15.74 9.54
CA SER A 151 -11.77 15.50 8.92
C SER A 151 -12.40 16.79 8.42
N LYS A 152 -12.18 17.89 9.10
CA LYS A 152 -12.73 19.21 8.72
C LYS A 152 -12.17 19.72 7.39
N ASP A 153 -10.94 19.32 7.07
CA ASP A 153 -10.23 19.74 5.86
C ASP A 153 -10.57 18.82 4.67
N TRP A 154 -10.98 17.57 4.94
CA TRP A 154 -11.08 16.50 3.94
C TRP A 154 -12.50 16.01 3.68
N LEU A 155 -13.42 16.25 4.62
CA LEU A 155 -14.83 15.83 4.48
C LEU A 155 -15.71 17.02 4.15
N GLU A 156 -16.53 16.87 3.09
CA GLU A 156 -17.68 17.71 2.84
C GLU A 156 -18.92 17.03 3.40
N VAL A 157 -19.68 17.73 4.24
CA VAL A 157 -20.96 17.27 4.78
C VAL A 157 -22.06 17.90 3.95
N PHE A 158 -22.80 17.07 3.24
CA PHE A 158 -23.95 17.49 2.42
C PHE A 158 -25.25 17.36 3.20
#